data_80bc447aac93cf985835ffe4051c191c
#
_entry.id   80bc447aac93cf985835ffe4051c191c
#
_cell.length_a   1.000
_cell.length_b   1.000
_cell.length_c   1.000
_cell.angle_alpha   90.00
_cell.angle_beta   90.00
_cell.angle_gamma   90.00
#
_symmetry.space_group_name_H-M   'P 1'
#
loop_
_entity.id
_entity.type
_entity.pdbx_description
1 polymer ?
#
loop_
_entity_poly.entity_id
_entity_poly.type
_entity_poly.pdbx_seq_one_letter_code
_entity_poly.pdbx_strand_id
1 'polypeptide(L)'
;KGYCGDGGIPGYIFSWLVPNDFTIEHLPVALAHETNHNVRFQFIKWKNDITLGEMMVSEGLAENFATYLYGEDKAGPWVTETDMETLKANYSRWIECART
;
A
#
# COMPACT_ATOMS: atom_id res chain seq x y z
N LYS A 1 8.38 4.00 8.81
CA LYS A 1 8.66 4.32 10.20
C LYS A 1 8.94 3.07 11.02
N GLY A 2 9.97 2.36 10.64
CA GLY A 2 10.41 1.18 11.34
C GLY A 2 9.74 -0.11 10.91
N TYR A 3 8.88 -0.09 9.89
CA TYR A 3 8.33 -1.30 9.30
C TYR A 3 8.11 -1.17 7.81
N CYS A 4 8.19 -2.29 7.11
CA CYS A 4 7.83 -2.41 5.70
C CYS A 4 7.46 -3.86 5.40
N GLY A 5 6.93 -4.11 4.21
CA GLY A 5 6.53 -5.45 3.82
C GLY A 5 6.56 -5.66 2.32
N ASP A 6 6.39 -6.91 1.92
CA ASP A 6 6.30 -7.33 0.54
C ASP A 6 5.35 -8.51 0.41
N GLY A 7 4.35 -8.38 -0.43
CA GLY A 7 3.39 -9.44 -0.76
C GLY A 7 3.39 -9.80 -2.24
N GLY A 8 4.39 -9.34 -3.00
CA GLY A 8 4.46 -9.53 -4.46
C GLY A 8 4.78 -10.94 -4.91
N ILE A 9 5.28 -11.81 -4.03
CA ILE A 9 5.59 -13.20 -4.36
C ILE A 9 4.41 -14.08 -3.96
N PRO A 10 3.71 -14.73 -4.93
CA PRO A 10 2.54 -15.55 -4.59
C PRO A 10 2.86 -16.63 -3.55
N GLY A 11 2.01 -16.73 -2.53
CA GLY A 11 2.16 -17.69 -1.45
C GLY A 11 3.07 -17.25 -0.31
N TYR A 12 3.71 -16.09 -0.41
CA TYR A 12 4.64 -15.59 0.62
C TYR A 12 4.37 -14.14 0.93
N ILE A 13 4.42 -13.81 2.22
CA ILE A 13 4.35 -12.44 2.71
C ILE A 13 5.56 -12.21 3.61
N PHE A 14 6.28 -11.12 3.35
CA PHE A 14 7.44 -10.74 4.14
C PHE A 14 7.16 -9.43 4.86
N SER A 15 7.60 -9.34 6.09
CA SER A 15 7.54 -8.09 6.83
C SER A 15 8.84 -7.90 7.62
N TRP A 16 9.36 -6.68 7.56
CA TRP A 16 10.54 -6.27 8.30
C TRP A 16 10.13 -5.15 9.25
N LEU A 17 10.48 -5.27 10.52
CA LEU A 17 10.15 -4.23 11.48
C LEU A 17 11.24 -4.09 12.55
N VAL A 18 11.36 -2.89 13.07
CA VAL A 18 12.10 -2.63 14.30
C VAL A 18 11.11 -2.82 15.44
N PRO A 19 11.30 -3.79 16.34
CA PRO A 19 10.30 -4.09 17.37
C PRO A 19 10.13 -2.92 18.35
N ASN A 20 8.92 -2.38 18.41
CA ASN A 20 8.47 -1.41 19.40
C ASN A 20 6.95 -1.44 19.44
N ASP A 21 6.34 -0.72 20.37
CA ASP A 21 4.89 -0.75 20.56
C ASP A 21 4.15 -0.30 19.29
N PHE A 22 4.67 0.73 18.61
CA PHE A 22 4.07 1.24 17.38
C PHE A 22 4.08 0.20 16.26
N THR A 23 5.24 -0.41 15.99
CA THR A 23 5.38 -1.37 14.89
C THR A 23 4.63 -2.66 15.16
N ILE A 24 4.60 -3.12 16.41
CA ILE A 24 3.84 -4.32 16.80
C ILE A 24 2.34 -4.06 16.65
N GLU A 25 1.85 -2.90 17.06
CA GLU A 25 0.45 -2.52 16.91
C GLU A 25 0.03 -2.45 15.44
N HIS A 26 0.93 -1.99 14.55
CA HIS A 26 0.65 -1.84 13.13
C HIS A 26 0.95 -3.10 12.31
N LEU A 27 1.52 -4.14 12.90
CA LEU A 27 1.85 -5.36 12.18
C LEU A 27 0.63 -6.03 11.53
N PRO A 28 -0.52 -6.21 12.20
CA PRO A 28 -1.69 -6.81 11.55
C PRO A 28 -2.17 -6.03 10.33
N VAL A 29 -2.19 -4.70 10.40
CA VAL A 29 -2.64 -3.89 9.27
C VAL A 29 -1.63 -3.94 8.11
N ALA A 30 -0.35 -3.97 8.40
CA ALA A 30 0.69 -4.15 7.38
C ALA A 30 0.55 -5.51 6.70
N LEU A 31 0.30 -6.58 7.45
CA LEU A 31 0.08 -7.90 6.89
C LEU A 31 -1.20 -7.98 6.04
N ALA A 32 -2.26 -7.27 6.42
CA ALA A 32 -3.48 -7.18 5.62
C ALA A 32 -3.20 -6.49 4.28
N HIS A 33 -2.43 -5.41 4.28
CA HIS A 33 -1.99 -4.71 3.07
C HIS A 33 -1.25 -5.68 2.13
N GLU A 34 -0.25 -6.37 2.65
CA GLU A 34 0.54 -7.31 1.84
C GLU A 34 -0.27 -8.54 1.40
N THR A 35 -1.25 -8.96 2.20
CA THR A 35 -2.17 -10.05 1.81
C THR A 35 -2.98 -9.67 0.57
N ASN A 36 -3.43 -8.43 0.50
CA ASN A 36 -4.15 -7.95 -0.68
C ASN A 36 -3.27 -8.03 -1.93
N HIS A 37 -2.01 -7.59 -1.85
CA HIS A 37 -1.06 -7.75 -2.94
C HIS A 37 -0.87 -9.21 -3.32
N ASN A 38 -0.71 -10.07 -2.33
CA ASN A 38 -0.46 -11.49 -2.55
C ASN A 38 -1.60 -12.16 -3.32
N VAL A 39 -2.84 -11.89 -2.92
CA VAL A 39 -4.02 -12.41 -3.62
C VAL A 39 -4.11 -11.85 -5.04
N ARG A 40 -3.93 -10.54 -5.20
CA ARG A 40 -3.99 -9.88 -6.50
C ARG A 40 -2.98 -10.47 -7.48
N PHE A 41 -1.73 -10.66 -7.05
CA PHE A 41 -0.67 -11.15 -7.93
C PHE A 41 -0.75 -12.64 -8.23
N GLN A 42 -1.67 -13.37 -7.64
CA GLN A 42 -2.03 -14.72 -8.08
C GLN A 42 -2.87 -14.70 -9.36
N PHE A 43 -3.58 -13.61 -9.63
CA PHE A 43 -4.47 -13.46 -10.78
C PHE A 43 -3.92 -12.50 -11.83
N ILE A 44 -3.22 -11.46 -11.39
CA ILE A 44 -2.64 -10.43 -12.24
C ILE A 44 -1.13 -10.53 -12.13
N LYS A 45 -0.48 -11.02 -13.19
CA LYS A 45 0.96 -11.22 -13.19
C LYS A 45 1.71 -9.89 -13.09
N TRP A 46 2.71 -9.86 -12.23
CA TRP A 46 3.64 -8.75 -12.17
C TRP A 46 4.45 -8.67 -13.46
N LYS A 47 4.66 -7.46 -13.96
CA LYS A 47 5.49 -7.18 -15.13
C LYS A 47 6.52 -6.11 -14.76
N ASN A 48 7.69 -6.18 -15.37
CA ASN A 48 8.74 -5.18 -15.14
C ASN A 48 8.40 -3.82 -15.74
N ASP A 49 7.47 -3.76 -16.68
CA ASP A 49 7.01 -2.56 -17.35
C ASP A 49 5.67 -2.03 -16.80
N ILE A 50 5.34 -2.38 -15.57
CA ILE A 50 4.12 -1.91 -14.91
C ILE A 50 4.08 -0.38 -14.92
N THR A 51 2.92 0.19 -15.26
CA THR A 51 2.75 1.64 -15.28
C THR A 51 2.57 2.20 -13.87
N LEU A 52 2.83 3.50 -13.72
CA LEU A 52 2.56 4.19 -12.46
C LEU A 52 1.09 4.07 -12.06
N GLY A 53 0.17 4.16 -13.05
CA GLY A 53 -1.26 3.98 -12.79
C GLY A 53 -1.60 2.61 -12.22
N GLU A 54 -1.00 1.55 -12.76
CA GLU A 54 -1.18 0.20 -12.24
C GLU A 54 -0.65 0.06 -10.82
N MET A 55 0.50 0.66 -10.52
CA MET A 55 1.04 0.70 -9.16
C MET A 55 0.10 1.43 -8.20
N MET A 56 -0.43 2.58 -8.61
CA MET A 56 -1.38 3.35 -7.80
C MET A 56 -2.63 2.55 -7.49
N VAL A 57 -3.16 1.81 -8.45
CA VAL A 57 -4.32 0.94 -8.24
C VAL A 57 -3.97 -0.19 -7.27
N SER A 58 -2.85 -0.85 -7.47
CA SER A 58 -2.39 -1.94 -6.61
C SER A 58 -2.23 -1.50 -5.16
N GLU A 59 -1.52 -0.38 -4.94
CA GLU A 59 -1.28 0.15 -3.60
C GLU A 59 -2.56 0.71 -2.97
N GLY A 60 -3.39 1.37 -3.75
CA GLY A 60 -4.68 1.89 -3.27
C GLY A 60 -5.63 0.80 -2.82
N LEU A 61 -5.71 -0.29 -3.56
CA LEU A 61 -6.53 -1.45 -3.19
C LEU A 61 -6.02 -2.11 -1.90
N ALA A 62 -4.71 -2.26 -1.77
CA ALA A 62 -4.10 -2.87 -0.59
C ALA A 62 -4.33 -2.01 0.66
N GLU A 63 -4.11 -0.70 0.55
CA GLU A 63 -4.31 0.22 1.67
C GLU A 63 -5.78 0.30 2.07
N ASN A 64 -6.68 0.36 1.10
CA ASN A 64 -8.11 0.42 1.34
C ASN A 64 -8.62 -0.84 2.04
N PHE A 65 -8.12 -2.01 1.64
CA PHE A 65 -8.44 -3.27 2.29
C PHE A 65 -7.98 -3.28 3.75
N ALA A 66 -6.74 -2.85 3.98
CA ALA A 66 -6.18 -2.81 5.34
C ALA A 66 -6.96 -1.87 6.25
N THR A 67 -7.29 -0.67 5.78
CA THR A 67 -8.07 0.30 6.56
C THR A 67 -9.52 -0.10 6.74
N TYR A 68 -10.09 -0.84 5.79
CA TYR A 68 -11.43 -1.41 5.93
C TYR A 68 -11.49 -2.39 7.11
N LEU A 69 -10.45 -3.21 7.26
CA LEU A 69 -10.40 -4.21 8.33
C LEU A 69 -10.04 -3.63 9.70
N TYR A 70 -9.14 -2.66 9.75
CA TYR A 70 -8.53 -2.20 11.01
C TYR A 70 -8.80 -0.74 11.35
N GLY A 71 -9.45 0.02 10.46
CA GLY A 71 -9.80 1.41 10.67
C GLY A 71 -8.85 2.38 9.97
N GLU A 72 -9.36 3.57 9.66
CA GLU A 72 -8.61 4.61 8.94
C GLU A 72 -7.46 5.18 9.79
N ASP A 73 -7.56 5.14 11.10
CA ASP A 73 -6.52 5.57 12.02
C ASP A 73 -5.27 4.68 11.93
N LYS A 74 -5.39 3.50 11.33
CA LYS A 74 -4.27 2.58 11.09
C LYS A 74 -3.67 2.72 9.69
N ALA A 75 -4.10 3.70 8.90
CA ALA A 75 -3.51 3.97 7.58
C ALA A 75 -2.00 4.17 7.67
N GLY A 76 -1.29 3.70 6.66
CA GLY A 76 0.15 3.80 6.62
C GLY A 76 0.64 5.25 6.53
N PRO A 77 1.89 5.53 6.94
CA PRO A 77 2.42 6.90 6.94
C PRO A 77 2.43 7.53 5.54
N TRP A 78 2.54 6.75 4.51
CA TRP A 78 2.46 7.23 3.12
C TRP A 78 1.09 7.82 2.76
N VAL A 79 0.04 7.46 3.49
CA VAL A 79 -1.30 8.04 3.35
C VAL A 79 -1.46 9.26 4.27
N THR A 80 -1.10 9.11 5.54
CA THR A 80 -1.37 10.11 6.58
C THR A 80 -0.44 11.32 6.52
N GLU A 81 0.75 11.17 5.94
CA GLU A 81 1.73 12.25 5.82
C GLU A 81 1.44 13.20 4.65
N THR A 82 0.50 12.86 3.78
CA THR A 82 0.15 13.70 2.64
C THR A 82 -1.15 14.44 2.90
N ASP A 83 -1.09 15.76 2.81
CA ASP A 83 -2.21 16.66 2.98
C ASP A 83 -3.21 16.52 1.83
N MET A 84 -4.50 16.41 2.17
CA MET A 84 -5.57 16.25 1.17
C MET A 84 -5.70 17.48 0.26
N GLU A 85 -5.47 18.67 0.77
CA GLU A 85 -5.49 19.89 -0.05
C GLU A 85 -4.39 19.86 -1.11
N THR A 86 -3.20 19.43 -0.72
CA THR A 86 -2.07 19.29 -1.65
C THR A 86 -2.39 18.25 -2.73
N LEU A 87 -3.00 17.14 -2.38
CA LEU A 87 -3.43 16.12 -3.34
C LEU A 87 -4.43 16.70 -4.34
N LYS A 88 -5.45 17.39 -3.86
CA LYS A 88 -6.47 17.99 -4.74
C LYS A 88 -5.90 19.07 -5.66
N ALA A 89 -5.00 19.90 -5.15
CA ALA A 89 -4.36 20.95 -5.92
C ALA A 89 -3.50 20.40 -7.06
N ASN A 90 -3.00 19.19 -6.94
CA ASN A 90 -2.13 18.55 -7.92
C ASN A 90 -2.82 17.43 -8.69
N TYR A 91 -4.14 17.30 -8.60
CA TYR A 91 -4.89 16.19 -9.17
C TYR A 91 -4.60 15.96 -10.65
N SER A 92 -4.66 17.02 -11.46
CA SER A 92 -4.41 16.91 -12.92
C SER A 92 -3.00 16.40 -13.21
N ARG A 93 -2.03 16.86 -12.44
CA ARG A 93 -0.64 16.43 -12.56
C ARG A 93 -0.47 14.95 -12.20
N TRP A 94 -1.13 14.49 -11.14
CA TRP A 94 -1.11 13.09 -10.76
C TRP A 94 -1.71 12.19 -11.83
N ILE A 95 -2.84 12.59 -12.40
CA ILE A 95 -3.51 11.84 -13.48
C ILE A 95 -2.61 11.76 -14.71
N GLU A 96 -1.96 12.85 -15.10
CA GLU A 96 -1.03 12.86 -16.22
C GLU A 96 0.15 11.91 -15.99
N CYS A 97 0.75 11.95 -14.82
CA CYS A 97 1.83 11.02 -14.43
C CYS A 97 1.37 9.56 -14.47
N ALA A 98 0.15 9.28 -14.02
CA ALA A 98 -0.39 7.93 -13.96
C ALA A 98 -0.60 7.31 -15.34
N ARG A 99 -0.72 8.13 -16.40
CA ARG A 99 -0.90 7.66 -17.78
C ARG A 99 0.39 7.25 -18.47
N THR A 100 1.50 7.58 -17.89
CA THR A 100 2.82 7.19 -18.39
C THR A 100 3.34 5.93 -17.69
#